data_a8217417dd7f330f3557f49656c00cec
#
_entry.id   a8217417dd7f330f3557f49656c00cec
#
_cell.length_a   1.000
_cell.length_b   1.000
_cell.length_c   1.000
_cell.angle_alpha   90.00
_cell.angle_beta   90.00
_cell.angle_gamma   90.00
#
_symmetry.space_group_name_H-M   'P 1'
#
loop_
_entity.id
_entity.type
_entity.pdbx_description
1 polymer ?
#
loop_
_entity_poly.entity_id
_entity_poly.type
_entity_poly.pdbx_seq_one_letter_code
_entity_poly.pdbx_strand_id
1 'polypeptide(L)'
;MPIFGHIASYRPGDLFENRLALSLVGMHRPRRAGVSGTQAEGADSIVLAGAYEDDEFAEEEIIYSGSGGRDLRTGRQVTNQEMTGRNLALRRSQETGRPVRVLHKVRYEGGEMFRYEGLFRVTKYYFAQGKAGFQVLKFHLVPFST
;
A
#
# COMPACT_ATOMS: atom_id res chain seq x y z
N MET A 1 -4.99 3.58 -16.28
CA MET A 1 -6.33 3.64 -15.67
C MET A 1 -6.43 2.64 -14.53
N PRO A 2 -6.83 3.06 -13.34
CA PRO A 2 -6.96 2.12 -12.21
C PRO A 2 -8.05 1.09 -12.46
N ILE A 3 -7.82 -0.12 -11.97
CA ILE A 3 -8.81 -1.19 -11.98
C ILE A 3 -9.04 -1.58 -10.52
N PHE A 4 -10.23 -1.30 -10.03
CA PHE A 4 -10.58 -1.57 -8.64
C PHE A 4 -11.15 -3.00 -8.49
N GLY A 5 -10.86 -3.62 -7.34
CA GLY A 5 -11.37 -4.95 -7.05
C GLY A 5 -10.39 -6.06 -7.39
N HIS A 6 -10.87 -7.28 -7.36
CA HIS A 6 -10.05 -8.45 -7.69
C HIS A 6 -9.67 -8.44 -9.17
N ILE A 7 -8.49 -9.00 -9.46
CA ILE A 7 -8.00 -9.15 -10.82
C ILE A 7 -8.16 -10.62 -11.23
N ALA A 8 -8.82 -10.85 -12.37
CA ALA A 8 -9.04 -12.20 -12.90
C ALA A 8 -9.58 -13.15 -11.82
N SER A 9 -9.03 -14.34 -11.69
CA SER A 9 -9.45 -15.33 -10.68
C SER A 9 -8.55 -15.35 -9.45
N TYR A 10 -7.66 -14.39 -9.30
CA TYR A 10 -6.76 -14.34 -8.15
C TYR A 10 -7.53 -14.11 -6.87
N ARG A 11 -7.10 -14.78 -5.80
CA ARG A 11 -7.78 -14.78 -4.50
C ARG A 11 -6.79 -14.45 -3.38
N PRO A 12 -7.31 -13.97 -2.23
CA PRO A 12 -6.45 -13.80 -1.05
C PRO A 12 -5.71 -15.09 -0.73
N GLY A 13 -4.41 -14.96 -0.47
CA GLY A 13 -3.51 -16.08 -0.24
C GLY A 13 -2.63 -16.44 -1.44
N ASP A 14 -2.99 -16.00 -2.64
CA ASP A 14 -2.18 -16.27 -3.82
C ASP A 14 -0.83 -15.57 -3.71
N LEU A 15 0.21 -16.25 -4.20
CA LEU A 15 1.60 -15.80 -4.13
C LEU A 15 2.12 -15.40 -5.50
N PHE A 16 2.95 -14.37 -5.51
CA PHE A 16 3.61 -13.86 -6.72
C PHE A 16 5.10 -13.76 -6.44
N GLU A 17 5.92 -14.14 -7.41
CA GLU A 17 7.37 -14.22 -7.23
C GLU A 17 8.04 -12.86 -6.94
N ASN A 18 7.59 -11.81 -7.62
CA ASN A 18 8.27 -10.51 -7.56
C ASN A 18 7.38 -9.40 -8.09
N ARG A 19 7.92 -8.18 -8.07
CA ARG A 19 7.18 -6.99 -8.52
C ARG A 19 6.85 -7.05 -10.01
N LEU A 20 7.72 -7.65 -10.81
CA LEU A 20 7.45 -7.80 -12.25
C LEU A 20 6.22 -8.71 -12.47
N ALA A 21 6.15 -9.82 -11.74
CA ALA A 21 5.00 -10.72 -11.83
C ALA A 21 3.70 -10.00 -11.48
N LEU A 22 3.71 -9.20 -10.40
CA LEU A 22 2.55 -8.40 -10.01
C LEU A 22 2.14 -7.41 -11.10
N SER A 23 3.12 -6.78 -11.75
CA SER A 23 2.88 -5.81 -12.81
C SER A 23 2.27 -6.47 -14.05
N LEU A 24 2.82 -7.61 -14.45
CA LEU A 24 2.40 -8.30 -15.68
C LEU A 24 0.95 -8.79 -15.61
N VAL A 25 0.48 -9.20 -14.44
CA VAL A 25 -0.90 -9.68 -14.29
C VAL A 25 -1.87 -8.56 -13.89
N GLY A 26 -1.36 -7.36 -13.62
CA GLY A 26 -2.20 -6.21 -13.28
C GLY A 26 -2.61 -6.12 -11.82
N MET A 27 -2.04 -6.94 -10.95
CA MET A 27 -2.34 -6.88 -9.51
C MET A 27 -1.80 -5.60 -8.89
N HIS A 28 -0.60 -5.19 -9.30
CA HIS A 28 0.00 -3.93 -8.89
C HIS A 28 0.93 -3.48 -10.02
N ARG A 29 0.46 -2.55 -10.82
CA ARG A 29 1.15 -2.18 -12.07
C ARG A 29 2.49 -1.47 -11.89
N PRO A 30 2.67 -0.55 -10.92
CA PRO A 30 3.98 0.05 -10.73
C PRO A 30 5.02 -0.99 -10.31
N ARG A 31 6.22 -0.89 -10.89
CA ARG A 31 7.29 -1.84 -10.56
C ARG A 31 8.04 -1.47 -9.28
N ARG A 32 7.99 -0.20 -8.86
CA ARG A 32 8.73 0.27 -7.69
C ARG A 32 7.87 0.98 -6.67
N ALA A 33 6.87 1.74 -7.13
CA ALA A 33 6.03 2.49 -6.22
C ALA A 33 5.15 1.58 -5.37
N GLY A 34 4.95 1.98 -4.13
CA GLY A 34 4.11 1.23 -3.19
C GLY A 34 2.62 1.46 -3.38
N VAL A 35 2.24 2.52 -4.10
CA VAL A 35 0.83 2.86 -4.33
C VAL A 35 0.58 2.93 -5.83
N SER A 36 -0.47 2.27 -6.29
CA SER A 36 -0.97 2.37 -7.66
C SER A 36 -2.30 3.11 -7.63
N GLY A 37 -2.50 4.04 -8.55
CA GLY A 37 -3.75 4.77 -8.67
C GLY A 37 -3.54 6.21 -9.03
N THR A 38 -4.62 6.98 -8.96
CA THR A 38 -4.61 8.40 -9.29
C THR A 38 -5.26 9.20 -8.18
N GLN A 39 -4.93 10.49 -8.10
CA GLN A 39 -5.57 11.36 -7.12
C GLN A 39 -7.04 11.62 -7.46
N ALA A 40 -7.43 11.44 -8.73
CA ALA A 40 -8.81 11.64 -9.15
C ALA A 40 -9.71 10.48 -8.76
N GLU A 41 -9.22 9.24 -8.87
CA GLU A 41 -10.03 8.04 -8.67
C GLU A 41 -9.70 7.27 -7.40
N GLY A 42 -8.50 7.44 -6.85
CA GLY A 42 -8.02 6.73 -5.68
C GLY A 42 -7.00 5.67 -6.02
N ALA A 43 -6.49 5.01 -4.99
CA ALA A 43 -5.55 3.91 -5.13
C ALA A 43 -6.32 2.62 -5.43
N ASP A 44 -5.81 1.83 -6.40
CA ASP A 44 -6.38 0.53 -6.69
C ASP A 44 -5.58 -0.62 -6.06
N SER A 45 -4.32 -0.37 -5.70
CA SER A 45 -3.51 -1.35 -4.97
C SER A 45 -2.37 -0.70 -4.22
N ILE A 46 -1.91 -1.37 -3.17
CA ILE A 46 -0.72 -0.98 -2.40
C ILE A 46 0.15 -2.19 -2.15
N VAL A 47 1.44 -1.94 -1.90
CA VAL A 47 2.41 -2.98 -1.53
C VAL A 47 2.96 -2.65 -0.15
N LEU A 48 2.86 -3.62 0.76
CA LEU A 48 3.50 -3.60 2.07
C LEU A 48 4.79 -4.40 1.95
N ALA A 49 5.92 -3.72 1.89
CA ALA A 49 7.22 -4.36 1.70
C ALA A 49 8.22 -4.03 2.81
N GLY A 50 7.76 -3.42 3.90
CA GLY A 50 8.64 -3.02 4.99
C GLY A 50 9.52 -1.81 4.65
N ALA A 51 9.18 -1.06 3.60
CA ALA A 51 9.96 0.10 3.18
C ALA A 51 9.90 1.24 4.19
N TYR A 52 8.77 1.38 4.89
CA TYR A 52 8.59 2.39 5.92
C TYR A 52 8.45 1.70 7.26
N GLU A 53 9.25 2.13 8.25
CA GLU A 53 9.27 1.53 9.58
C GLU A 53 7.98 1.72 10.36
N ASP A 54 7.13 2.63 9.92
CA ASP A 54 5.86 2.92 10.56
C ASP A 54 4.70 2.10 10.01
N ASP A 55 4.93 1.25 8.99
CA ASP A 55 3.89 0.36 8.48
C ASP A 55 3.59 -0.75 9.49
N GLU A 56 2.31 -1.05 9.68
CA GLU A 56 1.88 -2.14 10.56
C GLU A 56 0.84 -2.98 9.82
N PHE A 57 0.99 -4.29 9.93
CA PHE A 57 0.06 -5.23 9.31
C PHE A 57 -0.55 -6.16 10.35
N ALA A 58 -1.87 -6.19 10.37
CA ALA A 58 -2.65 -7.19 11.09
C ALA A 58 -3.80 -7.60 10.18
N GLU A 59 -4.37 -8.78 10.39
CA GLU A 59 -5.42 -9.28 9.48
C GLU A 59 -6.64 -8.38 9.42
N GLU A 60 -6.96 -7.70 10.51
CA GLU A 60 -8.17 -6.87 10.60
C GLU A 60 -7.92 -5.38 10.42
N GLU A 61 -6.66 -4.95 10.47
CA GLU A 61 -6.33 -3.55 10.25
C GLU A 61 -4.88 -3.41 9.79
N ILE A 62 -4.70 -2.60 8.76
CA ILE A 62 -3.38 -2.21 8.27
C ILE A 62 -3.19 -0.74 8.56
N ILE A 63 -2.03 -0.37 9.09
CA ILE A 63 -1.62 1.02 9.18
C ILE A 63 -0.50 1.20 8.17
N TYR A 64 -0.80 1.94 7.11
CA TYR A 64 0.11 2.14 5.98
C TYR A 64 0.66 3.56 6.01
N SER A 65 1.98 3.67 6.05
CA SER A 65 2.64 4.98 6.02
C SER A 65 2.54 5.58 4.63
N GLY A 66 2.30 6.88 4.57
CA GLY A 66 2.33 7.61 3.33
C GLY A 66 3.71 7.58 2.69
N SER A 67 3.80 8.10 1.47
CA SER A 67 5.07 8.18 0.74
C SER A 67 5.73 9.53 0.96
N GLY A 68 7.05 9.58 0.71
CA GLY A 68 7.83 10.79 0.77
C GLY A 68 8.70 10.90 2.02
N GLY A 69 9.62 11.84 1.99
CA GLY A 69 10.46 12.18 3.13
C GLY A 69 11.53 11.16 3.48
N ARG A 70 11.73 10.14 2.66
CA ARG A 70 12.70 9.07 2.92
C ARG A 70 13.98 9.28 2.12
N ASP A 71 15.13 9.03 2.77
CA ASP A 71 16.42 9.01 2.08
C ASP A 71 16.50 7.74 1.25
N LEU A 72 16.74 7.89 -0.05
CA LEU A 72 16.77 6.76 -0.98
C LEU A 72 17.94 5.82 -0.74
N ARG A 73 19.04 6.29 -0.13
CA ARG A 73 20.19 5.45 0.17
C ARG A 73 20.00 4.63 1.43
N THR A 74 19.50 5.24 2.49
CA THR A 74 19.39 4.59 3.80
C THR A 74 18.02 4.00 4.08
N GLY A 75 17.00 4.46 3.35
CA GLY A 75 15.61 4.07 3.60
C GLY A 75 15.00 4.74 4.83
N ARG A 76 15.74 5.62 5.48
CA ARG A 76 15.26 6.28 6.70
C ARG A 76 14.44 7.52 6.38
N GLN A 77 13.47 7.79 7.23
CA GLN A 77 12.71 9.03 7.19
C GLN A 77 13.62 10.18 7.60
N VAL A 78 13.76 11.19 6.76
CA VAL A 78 14.65 12.33 7.00
C VAL A 78 13.96 13.67 6.93
N THR A 79 12.71 13.71 6.47
CA THR A 79 11.87 14.91 6.48
C THR A 79 10.43 14.50 6.75
N ASN A 80 9.58 15.49 7.02
CA ASN A 80 8.15 15.26 7.19
C ASN A 80 7.51 14.86 5.86
N GLN A 81 6.48 14.04 5.93
CA GLN A 81 5.67 13.73 4.76
C GLN A 81 4.63 14.82 4.54
N GLU A 82 4.16 14.94 3.31
CA GLU A 82 3.15 15.91 2.94
C GLU A 82 2.02 15.23 2.18
N MET A 83 0.85 15.87 2.17
CA MET A 83 -0.31 15.35 1.43
C MET A 83 -0.15 15.70 -0.06
N THR A 84 0.77 15.03 -0.72
CA THR A 84 1.09 15.25 -2.14
C THR A 84 1.26 13.90 -2.83
N GLY A 85 1.28 13.93 -4.15
CA GLY A 85 1.58 12.76 -4.97
C GLY A 85 0.66 11.57 -4.66
N ARG A 86 1.27 10.42 -4.39
CA ARG A 86 0.53 9.17 -4.13
C ARG A 86 -0.30 9.21 -2.85
N ASN A 87 0.07 10.08 -1.91
CA ASN A 87 -0.73 10.25 -0.70
C ASN A 87 -2.11 10.80 -1.05
N LEU A 88 -2.22 11.62 -2.09
CA LEU A 88 -3.51 12.12 -2.57
C LEU A 88 -4.40 11.02 -3.12
N ALA A 89 -3.81 9.99 -3.74
CA ALA A 89 -4.58 8.84 -4.21
C ALA A 89 -5.20 8.09 -3.03
N LEU A 90 -4.43 7.88 -1.95
CA LEU A 90 -4.94 7.24 -0.76
C LEU A 90 -6.00 8.07 -0.04
N ARG A 91 -5.85 9.39 -0.04
CA ARG A 91 -6.89 10.28 0.49
C ARG A 91 -8.19 10.12 -0.31
N ARG A 92 -8.09 10.06 -1.64
CA ARG A 92 -9.27 9.84 -2.48
C ARG A 92 -9.89 8.48 -2.21
N SER A 93 -9.09 7.46 -1.95
CA SER A 93 -9.61 6.14 -1.57
C SER A 93 -10.50 6.22 -0.32
N GLN A 94 -10.10 7.02 0.66
CA GLN A 94 -10.89 7.22 1.87
C GLN A 94 -12.22 7.89 1.52
N GLU A 95 -12.18 8.89 0.65
CA GLU A 95 -13.39 9.63 0.26
C GLU A 95 -14.38 8.77 -0.54
N THR A 96 -13.87 7.94 -1.45
CA THR A 96 -14.72 7.13 -2.33
C THR A 96 -15.15 5.81 -1.72
N GLY A 97 -14.38 5.28 -0.77
CA GLY A 97 -14.64 3.97 -0.19
C GLY A 97 -14.35 2.81 -1.13
N ARG A 98 -13.71 3.05 -2.27
CA ARG A 98 -13.40 1.99 -3.23
C ARG A 98 -12.40 0.99 -2.67
N PRO A 99 -12.50 -0.29 -3.08
CA PRO A 99 -11.57 -1.31 -2.58
C PRO A 99 -10.15 -1.11 -3.08
N VAL A 100 -9.18 -1.45 -2.21
CA VAL A 100 -7.76 -1.39 -2.51
C VAL A 100 -7.20 -2.80 -2.37
N ARG A 101 -6.54 -3.30 -3.42
CA ARG A 101 -5.84 -4.57 -3.34
C ARG A 101 -4.57 -4.40 -2.51
N VAL A 102 -4.34 -5.32 -1.58
CA VAL A 102 -3.16 -5.26 -0.73
C VAL A 102 -2.24 -6.44 -1.06
N LEU A 103 -1.00 -6.12 -1.41
CA LEU A 103 0.07 -7.09 -1.66
C LEU A 103 1.09 -6.96 -0.53
N HIS A 104 1.45 -8.08 0.07
CA HIS A 104 2.31 -8.09 1.26
C HIS A 104 3.53 -8.95 0.99
N LYS A 105 4.71 -8.37 1.13
CA LYS A 105 5.97 -9.08 0.99
C LYS A 105 6.14 -10.00 2.20
N VAL A 106 6.28 -11.29 1.94
CA VAL A 106 6.36 -12.31 2.99
C VAL A 106 7.54 -13.25 2.71
N ARG A 107 8.03 -13.88 3.77
CA ARG A 107 9.03 -14.93 3.59
C ARG A 107 8.34 -16.22 3.18
N TYR A 108 8.94 -16.90 2.22
CA TYR A 108 8.40 -18.15 1.70
C TYR A 108 9.53 -19.04 1.21
N GLU A 109 9.69 -20.20 1.82
CA GLU A 109 10.69 -21.22 1.45
C GLU A 109 12.10 -20.65 1.25
N GLY A 110 12.57 -19.87 2.22
CA GLY A 110 13.92 -19.32 2.21
C GLY A 110 14.12 -18.11 1.34
N GLY A 111 13.08 -17.64 0.66
CA GLY A 111 13.11 -16.43 -0.15
C GLY A 111 11.98 -15.48 0.23
N GLU A 112 11.69 -14.57 -0.67
CA GLU A 112 10.60 -13.62 -0.48
C GLU A 112 9.63 -13.71 -1.64
N MET A 113 8.35 -13.60 -1.32
CA MET A 113 7.28 -13.53 -2.31
C MET A 113 6.30 -12.45 -1.88
N PHE A 114 5.38 -12.11 -2.78
CA PHE A 114 4.30 -11.18 -2.46
C PHE A 114 3.01 -11.96 -2.37
N ARG A 115 2.32 -11.83 -1.24
CA ARG A 115 1.03 -12.49 -1.01
C ARG A 115 -0.09 -11.48 -1.21
N TYR A 116 -1.12 -11.88 -1.94
CA TYR A 116 -2.33 -11.09 -2.08
C TYR A 116 -3.15 -11.23 -0.79
N GLU A 117 -3.34 -10.14 -0.08
CA GLU A 117 -4.08 -10.16 1.19
C GLU A 117 -5.57 -9.90 1.01
N GLY A 118 -6.00 -9.58 -0.21
CA GLY A 118 -7.38 -9.31 -0.49
C GLY A 118 -7.67 -7.82 -0.62
N LEU A 119 -8.95 -7.49 -0.54
CA LEU A 119 -9.43 -6.11 -0.70
C LEU A 119 -9.59 -5.46 0.67
N PHE A 120 -9.13 -4.21 0.75
CA PHE A 120 -9.23 -3.39 1.95
C PHE A 120 -9.86 -2.05 1.59
N ARG A 121 -10.34 -1.34 2.60
CA ARG A 121 -10.92 0.00 2.45
C ARG A 121 -10.19 0.96 3.36
N VAL A 122 -9.83 2.14 2.84
CA VAL A 122 -9.22 3.19 3.65
C VAL A 122 -10.31 3.86 4.48
N THR A 123 -10.18 3.81 5.80
CA THR A 123 -11.19 4.35 6.71
C THR A 123 -10.87 5.74 7.21
N LYS A 124 -9.59 6.02 7.47
CA LYS A 124 -9.17 7.30 7.99
C LYS A 124 -7.69 7.53 7.72
N TYR A 125 -7.26 8.76 7.84
CA TYR A 125 -5.85 9.12 7.76
C TYR A 125 -5.58 10.33 8.65
N TYR A 126 -4.33 10.47 9.07
CA TYR A 126 -3.90 11.60 9.87
C TYR A 126 -2.38 11.71 9.85
N PHE A 127 -1.87 12.87 10.25
CA PHE A 127 -0.44 13.03 10.49
C PHE A 127 -0.12 12.58 11.91
N ALA A 128 0.99 11.87 12.08
CA ALA A 128 1.46 11.45 13.38
C ALA A 128 2.99 11.50 13.40
N GLN A 129 3.56 11.56 14.59
CA GLN A 129 5.02 11.47 14.73
C GLN A 129 5.43 10.02 14.51
N GLY A 130 6.30 9.80 13.51
CA GLY A 130 6.84 8.48 13.23
C GLY A 130 7.99 8.11 14.16
N LYS A 131 8.46 6.87 14.00
CA LYS A 131 9.55 6.34 14.84
C LYS A 131 10.84 7.13 14.71
N ALA A 132 11.09 7.74 13.57
CA ALA A 132 12.28 8.56 13.33
C ALA A 132 12.12 10.01 13.80
N GLY A 133 10.96 10.38 14.37
CA GLY A 133 10.71 11.72 14.90
C GLY A 133 10.09 12.69 13.92
N PHE A 134 9.96 12.33 12.65
CA PHE A 134 9.33 13.18 11.64
C PHE A 134 7.84 12.90 11.55
N GLN A 135 7.06 13.87 11.07
CA GLN A 135 5.65 13.64 10.82
C GLN A 135 5.46 12.75 9.61
N VAL A 136 4.63 11.74 9.77
CA VAL A 136 4.26 10.83 8.67
C VAL A 136 2.75 10.74 8.59
N LEU A 137 2.26 10.53 7.37
CA LEU A 137 0.86 10.23 7.16
C LEU A 137 0.62 8.77 7.49
N LYS A 138 -0.45 8.51 8.21
CA LYS A 138 -0.88 7.15 8.51
C LYS A 138 -2.27 6.95 7.93
N PHE A 139 -2.40 5.92 7.09
CA PHE A 139 -3.67 5.53 6.49
C PHE A 139 -4.09 4.21 7.11
N HIS A 140 -5.30 4.18 7.65
CA HIS A 140 -5.86 2.96 8.23
C HIS A 140 -6.73 2.27 7.19
N LEU A 141 -6.48 0.97 6.99
CA LEU A 141 -7.27 0.15 6.09
C LEU A 141 -7.83 -1.04 6.84
N VAL A 142 -9.08 -1.36 6.53
CA VAL A 142 -9.75 -2.53 7.10
C VAL A 142 -10.23 -3.42 5.95
N PRO A 143 -10.44 -4.73 6.19
CA PRO A 143 -10.96 -5.59 5.15
C PRO A 143 -12.23 -5.01 4.52
N PHE A 144 -12.29 -5.05 3.19
CA PHE A 144 -13.43 -4.55 2.44
C PHE A 144 -14.60 -5.52 2.58
N SER A 145 -15.74 -4.99 2.98
CA SER A 145 -16.95 -5.78 3.17
C SER A 145 -18.00 -5.32 2.18
N THR A 146 -18.53 -6.26 1.41
CA THR A 146 -19.58 -5.98 0.45
C THR A 146 -20.96 -6.17 1.06
#